data_12d7c5b5f184ff2bd27f75f5ec609626
#
_entry.id   12d7c5b5f184ff2bd27f75f5ec609626
#
_cell.length_a   1.000
_cell.length_b   1.000
_cell.length_c   1.000
_cell.angle_alpha   90.00
_cell.angle_beta   90.00
_cell.angle_gamma   90.00
#
_symmetry.space_group_name_H-M   'P 1'
#
loop_
_entity.id
_entity.type
_entity.pdbx_description
1 polymer ?
#
loop_
_entity_poly.entity_id
_entity_poly.type
_entity_poly.pdbx_seq_one_letter_code
_entity_poly.pdbx_strand_id
1 'polypeptide(L)'
;SDLSREQRQTGRTSSERFKRMSVVAYIGLGANLGDAAASVQQAVRDINDLPGTTVVETSSLYRTAPVDANGPDYTNAVTKIHTSLSAHALLRALQGIEKQHGRTRPYRNAPRTLDLDLLLYGEETVDDAELTVTHPRMHERAFVLHPLYELNGQLVLKQGSLHELIARCVDQPIHRLR
;
A
#
# COMPACT_ATOMS: atom_id res chain seq x y z
N SER A 1 41.28 26.47 -8.49
CA SER A 1 40.52 26.25 -7.26
C SER A 1 39.05 25.77 -7.47
N ASP A 2 38.44 25.98 -8.64
CA ASP A 2 37.06 25.47 -8.92
C ASP A 2 37.06 23.99 -9.29
N LEU A 3 38.12 23.46 -9.84
CA LEU A 3 38.28 22.03 -10.19
C LEU A 3 38.29 21.11 -8.97
N SER A 4 38.68 21.61 -7.80
CA SER A 4 38.76 20.81 -6.57
C SER A 4 37.39 20.69 -5.86
N ARG A 5 36.39 21.51 -6.22
CA ARG A 5 35.04 21.42 -5.67
C ARG A 5 34.13 20.45 -6.46
N GLU A 6 34.31 20.33 -7.77
CA GLU A 6 33.52 19.41 -8.59
C GLU A 6 33.93 17.94 -8.33
N GLN A 7 35.18 17.67 -8.02
CA GLN A 7 35.61 16.29 -7.74
C GLN A 7 35.13 15.73 -6.40
N ARG A 8 34.65 16.57 -5.49
CA ARG A 8 34.10 16.09 -4.20
C ARG A 8 32.66 15.67 -4.23
N GLN A 9 31.92 15.98 -5.30
CA GLN A 9 30.52 15.60 -5.43
C GLN A 9 30.30 14.22 -6.04
N THR A 10 31.33 13.61 -6.59
CA THR A 10 31.21 12.34 -7.31
C THR A 10 31.40 11.07 -6.44
N GLY A 11 31.55 11.23 -5.13
CA GLY A 11 31.90 10.14 -4.23
C GLY A 11 30.75 9.48 -3.49
N ARG A 12 29.50 9.83 -3.77
CA ARG A 12 28.36 9.17 -3.11
C ARG A 12 27.96 7.92 -3.87
N THR A 13 27.91 6.79 -3.16
CA THR A 13 27.49 5.52 -3.73
C THR A 13 26.00 5.57 -4.12
N SER A 14 25.59 4.75 -5.09
CA SER A 14 24.18 4.63 -5.49
C SER A 14 23.27 4.30 -4.29
N SER A 15 23.78 3.54 -3.31
CA SER A 15 23.02 3.17 -2.12
C SER A 15 22.80 4.35 -1.17
N GLU A 16 23.73 5.30 -1.09
CA GLU A 16 23.58 6.50 -0.26
C GLU A 16 22.59 7.49 -0.86
N ARG A 17 22.58 7.65 -2.19
CA ARG A 17 21.57 8.43 -2.91
C ARG A 17 20.19 7.82 -2.72
N PHE A 18 20.10 6.50 -2.80
CA PHE A 18 18.86 5.76 -2.61
C PHE A 18 18.28 6.00 -1.21
N LYS A 19 19.08 5.87 -0.15
CA LYS A 19 18.64 6.10 1.24
C LYS A 19 18.12 7.51 1.48
N ARG A 20 18.70 8.53 0.84
CA ARG A 20 18.28 9.94 1.00
C ARG A 20 17.00 10.27 0.26
N MET A 21 16.71 9.54 -0.84
CA MET A 21 15.56 9.81 -1.69
C MET A 21 14.38 8.88 -1.39
N SER A 22 14.58 7.92 -0.49
CA SER A 22 13.51 6.98 -0.17
C SER A 22 12.49 7.59 0.78
N VAL A 23 11.24 7.29 0.50
CA VAL A 23 10.09 7.71 1.26
C VAL A 23 9.43 6.45 1.84
N VAL A 24 8.91 6.57 3.05
CA VAL A 24 8.07 5.50 3.64
C VAL A 24 6.66 5.65 3.09
N ALA A 25 6.13 4.58 2.53
CA ALA A 25 4.75 4.56 2.04
C ALA A 25 4.01 3.32 2.57
N TYR A 26 2.70 3.41 2.61
CA TYR A 26 1.82 2.32 3.04
C TYR A 26 0.84 2.01 1.93
N ILE A 27 0.70 0.72 1.60
CA ILE A 27 -0.14 0.23 0.53
C ILE A 27 -1.15 -0.77 1.11
N GLY A 28 -2.43 -0.53 0.82
CA GLY A 28 -3.49 -1.48 1.14
C GLY A 28 -3.62 -2.50 0.03
N LEU A 29 -3.77 -3.77 0.41
CA LEU A 29 -3.96 -4.88 -0.52
C LEU A 29 -5.27 -5.59 -0.19
N GLY A 30 -6.03 -5.96 -1.21
CA GLY A 30 -7.27 -6.71 -1.05
C GLY A 30 -7.52 -7.62 -2.23
N ALA A 31 -8.00 -8.82 -1.94
CA ALA A 31 -8.41 -9.78 -2.96
C ALA A 31 -9.57 -10.61 -2.42
N ASN A 32 -10.49 -11.05 -3.30
CA ASN A 32 -11.66 -11.81 -2.87
C ASN A 32 -12.01 -13.02 -3.74
N LEU A 33 -11.28 -13.23 -4.84
CA LEU A 33 -11.57 -14.32 -5.78
C LEU A 33 -10.42 -15.31 -5.84
N GLY A 34 -10.75 -16.58 -6.09
CA GLY A 34 -9.77 -17.65 -6.17
C GLY A 34 -9.02 -17.81 -4.86
N ASP A 35 -7.71 -18.06 -4.95
CA ASP A 35 -6.83 -18.09 -3.77
C ASP A 35 -6.42 -16.65 -3.41
N ALA A 36 -7.28 -15.97 -2.67
CA ALA A 36 -7.09 -14.57 -2.31
C ALA A 36 -5.81 -14.34 -1.49
N ALA A 37 -5.50 -15.23 -0.56
CA ALA A 37 -4.28 -15.14 0.24
C ALA A 37 -3.03 -15.21 -0.64
N ALA A 38 -3.00 -16.14 -1.59
CA ALA A 38 -1.88 -16.27 -2.53
C ALA A 38 -1.75 -15.02 -3.42
N SER A 39 -2.88 -14.44 -3.86
CA SER A 39 -2.87 -13.21 -4.65
C SER A 39 -2.28 -12.04 -3.89
N VAL A 40 -2.67 -11.85 -2.62
CA VAL A 40 -2.11 -10.80 -1.76
C VAL A 40 -0.62 -11.00 -1.54
N GLN A 41 -0.20 -12.21 -1.24
CA GLN A 41 1.21 -12.54 -1.01
C GLN A 41 2.05 -12.32 -2.27
N GLN A 42 1.54 -12.70 -3.44
CA GLN A 42 2.22 -12.46 -4.71
C GLN A 42 2.34 -10.96 -4.99
N ALA A 43 1.29 -10.19 -4.71
CA ALA A 43 1.32 -8.74 -4.89
C ALA A 43 2.40 -8.09 -4.03
N VAL A 44 2.60 -8.55 -2.80
CA VAL A 44 3.69 -8.05 -1.94
C VAL A 44 5.05 -8.32 -2.58
N ARG A 45 5.26 -9.51 -3.14
CA ARG A 45 6.50 -9.83 -3.88
C ARG A 45 6.68 -8.93 -5.10
N ASP A 46 5.62 -8.69 -5.85
CA ASP A 46 5.64 -7.83 -7.03
C ASP A 46 6.00 -6.38 -6.65
N ILE A 47 5.47 -5.89 -5.53
CA ILE A 47 5.80 -4.56 -5.00
C ILE A 47 7.28 -4.49 -4.61
N ASN A 48 7.79 -5.53 -3.96
CA ASN A 48 9.21 -5.58 -3.57
C ASN A 48 10.14 -5.57 -4.77
N ASP A 49 9.69 -6.03 -5.92
CA ASP A 49 10.45 -6.07 -7.16
C ASP A 49 10.37 -4.77 -7.98
N LEU A 50 9.56 -3.80 -7.56
CA LEU A 50 9.48 -2.50 -8.24
C LEU A 50 10.81 -1.75 -8.14
N PRO A 51 11.17 -0.96 -9.17
CA PRO A 51 12.41 -0.17 -9.14
C PRO A 51 12.47 0.73 -7.90
N GLY A 52 13.63 0.77 -7.26
CA GLY A 52 13.88 1.65 -6.11
C GLY A 52 12.98 1.41 -4.91
N THR A 53 12.39 0.24 -4.80
CA THR A 53 11.37 -0.07 -3.79
C THR A 53 11.75 -1.32 -3.01
N THR A 54 11.56 -1.26 -1.70
CA THR A 54 11.80 -2.39 -0.79
C THR A 54 10.63 -2.51 0.17
N VAL A 55 10.06 -3.70 0.28
CA VAL A 55 9.08 -4.01 1.33
C VAL A 55 9.81 -4.13 2.66
N VAL A 56 9.39 -3.35 3.63
CA VAL A 56 9.98 -3.33 4.99
C VAL A 56 9.25 -4.30 5.89
N GLU A 57 7.92 -4.25 5.89
CA GLU A 57 7.08 -5.04 6.76
C GLU A 57 5.70 -5.17 6.15
N THR A 58 5.12 -6.35 6.29
CA THR A 58 3.74 -6.62 5.85
C THR A 58 2.93 -7.11 7.04
N SER A 59 1.71 -6.62 7.16
CA SER A 59 0.79 -7.05 8.21
C SER A 59 0.40 -8.51 8.05
N SER A 60 -0.24 -9.06 9.07
CA SER A 60 -0.99 -10.29 8.95
C SER A 60 -2.08 -10.12 7.89
N LEU A 61 -2.60 -11.23 7.39
CA LEU A 61 -3.77 -11.25 6.53
C LEU A 61 -5.03 -11.17 7.40
N TYR A 62 -6.03 -10.45 6.92
CA TYR A 62 -7.32 -10.28 7.58
C TYR A 62 -8.44 -10.68 6.64
N ARG A 63 -9.48 -11.32 7.19
CA ARG A 63 -10.71 -11.62 6.44
C ARG A 63 -11.76 -10.58 6.78
N THR A 64 -12.39 -10.01 5.76
CA THR A 64 -13.43 -9.00 5.92
C THR A 64 -14.59 -9.27 4.96
N ALA A 65 -15.81 -8.89 5.38
CA ALA A 65 -16.97 -8.96 4.50
C ALA A 65 -16.90 -7.84 3.45
N PRO A 66 -17.45 -8.08 2.22
CA PRO A 66 -17.52 -7.02 1.21
C PRO A 66 -18.44 -5.88 1.67
N VAL A 67 -18.06 -4.63 1.33
CA VAL A 67 -18.78 -3.43 1.75
C VAL A 67 -20.22 -3.45 1.24
N ASP A 68 -20.46 -3.95 0.03
CA ASP A 68 -21.77 -3.99 -0.62
C ASP A 68 -22.48 -5.34 -0.49
N ALA A 69 -22.13 -6.13 0.51
CA ALA A 69 -22.81 -7.34 0.97
C ALA A 69 -22.92 -8.53 -0.02
N ASN A 70 -22.59 -8.35 -1.30
CA ASN A 70 -22.68 -9.40 -2.32
C ASN A 70 -21.30 -9.86 -2.76
N GLY A 71 -21.01 -11.15 -2.62
CA GLY A 71 -19.78 -11.77 -3.06
C GLY A 71 -18.99 -12.39 -1.91
N PRO A 72 -17.86 -13.05 -2.23
CA PRO A 72 -17.02 -13.68 -1.23
C PRO A 72 -16.29 -12.65 -0.36
N ASP A 73 -15.91 -13.09 0.83
CA ASP A 73 -15.11 -12.27 1.75
C ASP A 73 -13.77 -11.87 1.13
N TYR A 74 -13.27 -10.70 1.53
CA TYR A 74 -11.95 -10.22 1.13
C TYR A 74 -10.87 -10.75 2.07
N THR A 75 -9.68 -10.95 1.51
CA THR A 75 -8.45 -11.06 2.26
C THR A 75 -7.70 -9.74 2.10
N ASN A 76 -7.40 -9.09 3.21
CA ASN A 76 -6.77 -7.77 3.23
C ASN A 76 -5.46 -7.78 4.00
N ALA A 77 -4.56 -6.90 3.62
CA ALA A 77 -3.32 -6.63 4.33
C ALA A 77 -2.87 -5.20 4.04
N VAL A 78 -1.91 -4.72 4.81
CA VAL A 78 -1.19 -3.49 4.52
C VAL A 78 0.30 -3.80 4.49
N THR A 79 1.01 -3.22 3.55
CA THR A 79 2.48 -3.32 3.50
C THR A 79 3.11 -1.95 3.62
N LYS A 80 4.18 -1.90 4.39
CA LYS A 80 5.04 -0.72 4.55
C LYS A 80 6.24 -0.89 3.63
N ILE A 81 6.52 0.13 2.84
CA ILE A 81 7.64 0.11 1.90
C ILE A 81 8.53 1.33 2.07
N HIS A 82 9.78 1.20 1.62
CA HIS A 82 10.65 2.30 1.30
C HIS A 82 10.73 2.38 -0.22
N THR A 83 10.55 3.57 -0.80
CA THR A 83 10.57 3.75 -2.24
C THR A 83 11.21 5.07 -2.64
N SER A 84 11.95 5.07 -3.75
CA SER A 84 12.44 6.27 -4.41
C SER A 84 11.52 6.72 -5.55
N LEU A 85 10.46 5.96 -5.85
CA LEU A 85 9.45 6.37 -6.82
C LEU A 85 8.67 7.56 -6.27
N SER A 86 8.29 8.49 -7.14
CA SER A 86 7.34 9.53 -6.76
C SER A 86 5.97 8.93 -6.46
N ALA A 87 5.10 9.67 -5.80
CA ALA A 87 3.75 9.18 -5.47
C ALA A 87 2.98 8.75 -6.72
N HIS A 88 3.03 9.56 -7.79
CA HIS A 88 2.37 9.24 -9.06
C HIS A 88 3.01 8.05 -9.78
N ALA A 89 4.34 7.95 -9.79
CA ALA A 89 5.03 6.81 -10.38
C ALA A 89 4.69 5.51 -9.62
N LEU A 90 4.63 5.59 -8.30
CA LEU A 90 4.23 4.46 -7.46
C LEU A 90 2.78 4.04 -7.77
N LEU A 91 1.85 5.00 -7.87
CA LEU A 91 0.47 4.71 -8.24
C LEU A 91 0.39 3.94 -9.56
N ARG A 92 1.10 4.41 -10.59
CA ARG A 92 1.12 3.76 -11.90
C ARG A 92 1.71 2.36 -11.85
N ALA A 93 2.76 2.17 -11.04
CA ALA A 93 3.36 0.86 -10.83
C ALA A 93 2.39 -0.11 -10.15
N LEU A 94 1.64 0.36 -9.16
CA LEU A 94 0.60 -0.44 -8.49
C LEU A 94 -0.53 -0.82 -9.45
N GLN A 95 -0.96 0.12 -10.29
CA GLN A 95 -1.94 -0.14 -11.34
C GLN A 95 -1.43 -1.18 -12.35
N GLY A 96 -0.13 -1.16 -12.65
CA GLY A 96 0.52 -2.17 -13.49
C GLY A 96 0.45 -3.56 -12.88
N ILE A 97 0.66 -3.68 -11.57
CA ILE A 97 0.54 -4.95 -10.86
C ILE A 97 -0.91 -5.45 -10.89
N GLU A 98 -1.89 -4.56 -10.66
CA GLU A 98 -3.30 -4.92 -10.75
C GLU A 98 -3.66 -5.46 -12.14
N LYS A 99 -3.18 -4.80 -13.20
CA LYS A 99 -3.40 -5.26 -14.58
C LYS A 99 -2.77 -6.63 -14.84
N GLN A 100 -1.58 -6.85 -14.32
CA GLN A 100 -0.88 -8.13 -14.45
C GLN A 100 -1.72 -9.27 -13.84
N HIS A 101 -2.26 -9.06 -12.66
CA HIS A 101 -3.14 -10.02 -12.00
C HIS A 101 -4.48 -10.16 -12.73
N GLY A 102 -5.01 -9.09 -13.30
CA GLY A 102 -6.27 -9.09 -14.04
C GLY A 102 -6.22 -9.77 -15.41
N ARG A 103 -5.03 -9.99 -15.96
CA ARG A 103 -4.87 -10.68 -17.26
C ARG A 103 -5.32 -12.13 -17.25
N THR A 104 -5.46 -12.72 -16.08
CA THR A 104 -5.96 -14.10 -15.95
C THR A 104 -7.48 -14.18 -15.96
N ARG A 105 -8.19 -13.06 -16.14
CA ARG A 105 -9.65 -13.05 -16.16
C ARG A 105 -10.19 -13.82 -17.37
N PRO A 106 -11.19 -14.70 -17.18
CA PRO A 106 -11.72 -15.52 -18.27
C PRO A 106 -12.56 -14.74 -19.27
N TYR A 107 -13.05 -13.54 -18.92
CA TYR A 107 -13.89 -12.72 -19.80
C TYR A 107 -13.81 -11.23 -19.40
N ARG A 108 -14.23 -10.36 -20.34
CA ARG A 108 -14.29 -8.91 -20.12
C ARG A 108 -15.25 -8.58 -18.97
N ASN A 109 -14.85 -7.65 -18.11
CA ASN A 109 -15.58 -7.25 -16.91
C ASN A 109 -15.70 -8.35 -15.83
N ALA A 110 -14.91 -9.42 -15.92
CA ALA A 110 -14.81 -10.36 -14.81
C ALA A 110 -14.38 -9.61 -13.52
N PRO A 111 -14.86 -10.03 -12.34
CA PRO A 111 -14.50 -9.37 -11.09
C PRO A 111 -12.99 -9.27 -10.91
N ARG A 112 -12.52 -8.16 -10.34
CA ARG A 112 -11.09 -7.97 -10.07
C ARG A 112 -10.65 -8.92 -8.97
N THR A 113 -9.46 -9.51 -9.16
CA THR A 113 -8.85 -10.41 -8.19
C THR A 113 -7.96 -9.70 -7.19
N LEU A 114 -7.55 -8.47 -7.47
CA LEU A 114 -6.60 -7.73 -6.65
C LEU A 114 -6.85 -6.22 -6.73
N ASP A 115 -6.94 -5.60 -5.55
CA ASP A 115 -6.98 -4.14 -5.41
C ASP A 115 -5.75 -3.68 -4.61
N LEU A 116 -5.07 -2.66 -5.12
CA LEU A 116 -3.92 -2.02 -4.47
C LEU A 116 -4.21 -0.53 -4.32
N ASP A 117 -4.18 -0.06 -3.06
CA ASP A 117 -4.44 1.34 -2.74
C ASP A 117 -3.21 1.99 -2.11
N LEU A 118 -2.76 3.11 -2.67
CA LEU A 118 -1.74 3.94 -2.03
C LEU A 118 -2.41 4.71 -0.88
N LEU A 119 -2.08 4.34 0.35
CA LEU A 119 -2.71 4.89 1.55
C LEU A 119 -2.02 6.15 2.04
N LEU A 120 -0.70 6.07 2.22
CA LEU A 120 0.16 7.14 2.73
C LEU A 120 1.47 7.14 1.95
N TYR A 121 2.00 8.34 1.71
CA TYR A 121 3.27 8.55 1.03
C TYR A 121 4.08 9.57 1.82
N GLY A 122 4.95 9.10 2.72
CA GLY A 122 5.64 9.95 3.66
C GLY A 122 4.64 10.80 4.44
N GLU A 123 4.92 12.09 4.56
CA GLU A 123 3.99 13.08 5.15
C GLU A 123 3.33 13.94 4.08
N GLU A 124 3.49 13.58 2.81
CA GLU A 124 2.94 14.34 1.69
C GLU A 124 1.44 14.15 1.55
N THR A 125 0.78 15.21 1.13
CA THR A 125 -0.61 15.18 0.69
C THR A 125 -0.67 15.50 -0.79
N VAL A 126 -1.45 14.71 -1.53
CA VAL A 126 -1.68 14.91 -2.96
C VAL A 126 -3.18 14.93 -3.20
N ASP A 127 -3.65 15.88 -3.96
CA ASP A 127 -5.08 15.97 -4.30
C ASP A 127 -5.21 16.50 -5.74
N ASP A 128 -5.19 15.56 -6.69
CA ASP A 128 -5.38 15.87 -8.10
C ASP A 128 -6.31 14.84 -8.76
N ALA A 129 -6.54 14.99 -10.06
CA ALA A 129 -7.47 14.13 -10.80
C ALA A 129 -7.02 12.64 -10.85
N GLU A 130 -5.74 12.39 -10.72
CA GLU A 130 -5.16 11.03 -10.80
C GLU A 130 -5.01 10.37 -9.43
N LEU A 131 -4.65 11.15 -8.40
CA LEU A 131 -4.23 10.64 -7.10
C LEU A 131 -4.70 11.50 -5.95
N THR A 132 -5.28 10.86 -4.93
CA THR A 132 -5.54 11.48 -3.63
C THR A 132 -4.80 10.69 -2.55
N VAL A 133 -3.87 11.34 -1.86
CA VAL A 133 -3.11 10.85 -0.71
C VAL A 133 -3.10 11.96 0.36
N THR A 134 -3.48 11.74 1.56
CA THR A 134 -3.90 10.50 2.22
C THR A 134 -5.16 9.93 1.58
N HIS A 135 -5.28 8.60 1.56
CA HIS A 135 -6.48 7.97 0.98
C HIS A 135 -7.75 8.50 1.67
N PRO A 136 -8.75 8.98 0.92
CA PRO A 136 -9.85 9.77 1.48
C PRO A 136 -10.80 9.00 2.40
N ARG A 137 -10.84 7.68 2.33
CA ARG A 137 -11.77 6.83 3.11
C ARG A 137 -11.09 5.87 4.07
N MET A 138 -9.75 5.85 4.14
CA MET A 138 -9.05 4.86 4.95
C MET A 138 -9.42 4.94 6.43
N HIS A 139 -9.73 6.13 6.93
CA HIS A 139 -10.11 6.37 8.32
C HIS A 139 -11.45 5.76 8.72
N GLU A 140 -12.24 5.28 7.76
CA GLU A 140 -13.56 4.68 7.97
C GLU A 140 -13.56 3.16 7.74
N ARG A 141 -12.41 2.56 7.41
CA ARG A 141 -12.32 1.17 6.95
C ARG A 141 -11.53 0.30 7.89
N ALA A 142 -12.20 -0.60 8.60
CA ALA A 142 -11.54 -1.55 9.50
C ALA A 142 -10.47 -2.37 8.79
N PHE A 143 -10.70 -2.76 7.53
CA PHE A 143 -9.76 -3.58 6.75
C PHE A 143 -8.48 -2.83 6.36
N VAL A 144 -8.41 -1.52 6.58
CA VAL A 144 -7.18 -0.71 6.48
C VAL A 144 -6.61 -0.43 7.87
N LEU A 145 -7.46 -0.01 8.79
CA LEU A 145 -7.03 0.47 10.12
C LEU A 145 -6.40 -0.64 10.96
N HIS A 146 -6.98 -1.84 10.99
CA HIS A 146 -6.43 -2.95 11.78
C HIS A 146 -5.04 -3.39 11.29
N PRO A 147 -4.83 -3.68 10.00
CA PRO A 147 -3.49 -4.00 9.51
C PRO A 147 -2.49 -2.87 9.72
N LEU A 148 -2.93 -1.63 9.53
CA LEU A 148 -2.07 -0.47 9.70
C LEU A 148 -1.64 -0.29 11.16
N TYR A 149 -2.56 -0.50 12.10
CA TYR A 149 -2.27 -0.46 13.53
C TYR A 149 -1.23 -1.53 13.93
N GLU A 150 -1.32 -2.72 13.34
CA GLU A 150 -0.33 -3.78 13.55
C GLU A 150 1.07 -3.33 13.13
N LEU A 151 1.20 -2.59 12.02
CA LEU A 151 2.49 -2.11 11.52
C LEU A 151 3.00 -0.88 12.27
N ASN A 152 2.11 0.02 12.64
CA ASN A 152 2.47 1.29 13.28
C ASN A 152 1.33 1.81 14.13
N GLY A 153 1.26 1.34 15.38
CA GLY A 153 0.21 1.73 16.33
C GLY A 153 0.29 3.17 16.79
N GLN A 154 1.40 3.87 16.53
CA GLN A 154 1.60 5.28 16.91
C GLN A 154 1.12 6.27 15.85
N LEU A 155 0.73 5.79 14.69
CA LEU A 155 0.32 6.63 13.58
C LEU A 155 -0.95 7.40 13.92
N VAL A 156 -0.97 8.69 13.58
CA VAL A 156 -2.13 9.58 13.77
C VAL A 156 -2.53 10.13 12.41
N LEU A 157 -3.79 9.93 12.04
CA LEU A 157 -4.38 10.52 10.85
C LEU A 157 -5.04 11.85 11.19
N LYS A 158 -5.42 12.62 10.16
CA LYS A 158 -6.13 13.89 10.35
C LYS A 158 -7.39 13.73 11.21
N GLN A 159 -8.07 12.60 11.10
CA GLN A 159 -9.33 12.32 11.78
C GLN A 159 -9.16 11.77 13.21
N GLY A 160 -7.94 11.39 13.59
CA GLY A 160 -7.65 10.89 14.93
C GLY A 160 -6.58 9.81 14.95
N SER A 161 -6.30 9.28 16.13
CA SER A 161 -5.40 8.13 16.29
C SER A 161 -6.03 6.87 15.71
N LEU A 162 -5.19 5.90 15.32
CA LEU A 162 -5.69 4.62 14.80
C LEU A 162 -6.58 3.93 15.83
N HIS A 163 -6.21 3.99 17.11
CA HIS A 163 -7.00 3.40 18.19
C HIS A 163 -8.42 3.98 18.24
N GLU A 164 -8.54 5.31 18.17
CA GLU A 164 -9.84 5.99 18.17
C GLU A 164 -10.67 5.63 16.92
N LEU A 165 -10.02 5.61 15.76
CA LEU A 165 -10.70 5.31 14.49
C LEU A 165 -11.16 3.85 14.44
N ILE A 166 -10.39 2.92 14.96
CA ILE A 166 -10.77 1.51 15.06
C ILE A 166 -12.01 1.36 15.94
N ALA A 167 -12.07 2.09 17.06
CA ALA A 167 -13.23 2.06 17.95
C ALA A 167 -14.52 2.49 17.25
N ARG A 168 -14.44 3.34 16.22
CA ARG A 168 -15.58 3.78 15.41
C ARG A 168 -16.01 2.75 14.36
N CYS A 169 -15.21 1.71 14.12
CA CYS A 169 -15.46 0.68 13.10
C CYS A 169 -15.83 -0.67 13.71
N VAL A 170 -16.28 -0.71 14.96
CA VAL A 170 -16.57 -1.98 15.67
C VAL A 170 -17.71 -2.79 15.02
N ASP A 171 -18.53 -2.14 14.21
CA ASP A 171 -19.63 -2.79 13.47
C ASP A 171 -19.16 -3.45 12.16
N GLN A 172 -17.90 -3.29 11.79
CA GLN A 172 -17.32 -3.92 10.59
C GLN A 172 -16.62 -5.22 10.99
N PRO A 173 -17.14 -6.40 10.59
CA PRO A 173 -16.51 -7.66 10.94
C PRO A 173 -15.14 -7.81 10.31
N ILE A 174 -14.16 -8.18 11.11
CA ILE A 174 -12.79 -8.43 10.66
C ILE A 174 -12.16 -9.53 11.50
N HIS A 175 -11.47 -10.47 10.85
CA HIS A 175 -10.80 -11.58 11.50
C HIS A 175 -9.37 -11.70 11.01
N ARG A 176 -8.42 -11.71 11.95
CA ARG A 176 -7.02 -11.97 11.64
C ARG A 176 -6.84 -13.43 11.27
N LEU A 177 -6.24 -13.69 10.12
CA LEU A 177 -5.92 -15.04 9.67
C LEU A 177 -4.55 -15.47 10.25
N ARG A 178 -4.43 -16.74 10.56
CA ARG A 178 -3.18 -17.31 11.09
C ARG A 178 -2.41 -18.04 10.00
#